data_481ebc486f97c0e5fcdb081c8577607d
#
_entry.id   481ebc486f97c0e5fcdb081c8577607d
#
_cell.length_a   1.000
_cell.length_b   1.000
_cell.length_c   1.000
_cell.angle_alpha   90.00
_cell.angle_beta   90.00
_cell.angle_gamma   90.00
#
_symmetry.space_group_name_H-M   'P 1'
#
loop_
_entity.id
_entity.type
_entity.pdbx_description
1 polymer ?
#
loop_
_entity_poly.entity_id
_entity_poly.type
_entity_poly.pdbx_seq_one_letter_code
_entity_poly.pdbx_strand_id
1 'polypeptide(L)'
;IGELDQYLFGQGNHYEIYEKLGAHLVQNGKQKGVYFAVWAPHAQAVSVVGEFNEWDTEANPMKREEPLGIYTCFIPGVKKDQMYKYCIETYSGEQIFKADPYANYAELRPGTASRVTDIENIKWTDTEWMTRRKTWNHKHEPMSVYEAHIGSWMRHPGREDEGFYTYREFARAITKYIKEMGYTHVELMGIAEHPFDGSWGYQVTGYYAPTSRYGSPEDFAWMINYLHRNKIGIILDWVPAHFPKDAHGLADFDGTPTYEYADPRLGEHPDWGTKVFDFGKNEVRNFLISNALFWVEKFHIDGLRVDAVASMLYLDYGRKDGEWVANKYGENKNLEAIDFFRHLNSVCLLYTSPSPRDGLLSR
;
A
#
# COMPACT_ATOMS: atom_id res chain seq x y z
N ILE A 1 -10.04 -5.08 -17.18
CA ILE A 1 -9.63 -6.32 -16.49
C ILE A 1 -10.16 -7.51 -17.27
N GLY A 2 -9.28 -8.47 -17.62
CA GLY A 2 -9.62 -9.64 -18.41
C GLY A 2 -9.87 -10.89 -17.56
N GLU A 3 -10.27 -12.00 -18.21
CA GLU A 3 -10.48 -13.28 -17.53
C GLU A 3 -9.19 -13.81 -16.86
N LEU A 4 -8.04 -13.62 -17.52
CA LEU A 4 -6.74 -14.01 -16.95
C LEU A 4 -6.40 -13.18 -15.70
N ASP A 5 -6.66 -11.88 -15.74
CA ASP A 5 -6.43 -11.00 -14.56
C ASP A 5 -7.28 -11.47 -13.38
N GLN A 6 -8.56 -11.76 -13.61
CA GLN A 6 -9.45 -12.26 -12.57
C GLN A 6 -9.01 -13.64 -12.05
N TYR A 7 -8.65 -14.55 -12.93
CA TYR A 7 -8.14 -15.87 -12.53
C TYR A 7 -6.89 -15.74 -11.65
N LEU A 8 -5.89 -14.98 -12.07
CA LEU A 8 -4.65 -14.79 -11.31
C LEU A 8 -4.90 -14.10 -9.98
N PHE A 9 -5.79 -13.10 -9.95
CA PHE A 9 -6.16 -12.39 -8.72
C PHE A 9 -6.85 -13.32 -7.72
N GLY A 10 -7.83 -14.12 -8.15
CA GLY A 10 -8.50 -15.12 -7.32
C GLY A 10 -7.60 -16.28 -6.87
N GLN A 11 -6.44 -16.48 -7.53
CA GLN A 11 -5.41 -17.43 -7.09
C GLN A 11 -4.33 -16.79 -6.19
N GLY A 12 -4.39 -15.45 -5.97
CA GLY A 12 -3.38 -14.73 -5.19
C GLY A 12 -2.04 -14.53 -5.90
N ASN A 13 -2.01 -14.63 -7.23
CA ASN A 13 -0.80 -14.65 -8.05
C ASN A 13 -0.69 -13.50 -9.06
N HIS A 14 -1.58 -12.51 -9.02
CA HIS A 14 -1.52 -11.34 -9.90
C HIS A 14 -0.66 -10.24 -9.26
N TYR A 15 0.65 -10.36 -9.39
CA TYR A 15 1.59 -9.49 -8.66
C TYR A 15 1.58 -8.03 -9.11
N GLU A 16 1.09 -7.74 -10.31
CA GLU A 16 0.94 -6.39 -10.86
C GLU A 16 -0.54 -5.95 -10.92
N ILE A 17 -1.39 -6.47 -10.02
CA ILE A 17 -2.83 -6.13 -10.01
C ILE A 17 -3.08 -4.63 -9.83
N TYR A 18 -2.16 -3.89 -9.25
CA TYR A 18 -2.19 -2.43 -9.11
C TYR A 18 -2.18 -1.69 -10.47
N GLU A 19 -1.85 -2.36 -11.56
CA GLU A 19 -1.99 -1.83 -12.93
C GLU A 19 -3.40 -2.01 -13.51
N LYS A 20 -4.25 -2.74 -12.81
CA LYS A 20 -5.62 -3.08 -13.23
C LYS A 20 -6.67 -2.52 -12.29
N LEU A 21 -6.46 -2.63 -10.97
CA LEU A 21 -7.32 -2.04 -9.94
C LEU A 21 -6.82 -0.64 -9.60
N GLY A 22 -7.74 0.24 -9.18
CA GLY A 22 -7.45 1.64 -8.95
C GLY A 22 -7.99 2.55 -10.04
N ALA A 23 -7.40 3.75 -10.16
CA ALA A 23 -7.77 4.78 -11.12
C ALA A 23 -6.61 5.05 -12.10
N HIS A 24 -6.80 4.73 -13.37
CA HIS A 24 -5.78 4.80 -14.41
C HIS A 24 -6.15 5.79 -15.50
N LEU A 25 -5.26 6.75 -15.77
CA LEU A 25 -5.38 7.65 -16.92
C LEU A 25 -5.17 6.86 -18.21
N VAL A 26 -6.21 6.78 -19.02
CA VAL A 26 -6.20 5.99 -20.26
C VAL A 26 -6.82 6.77 -21.43
N GLN A 27 -6.50 6.31 -22.63
CA GLN A 27 -7.16 6.73 -23.84
C GLN A 27 -8.01 5.58 -24.37
N ASN A 28 -9.33 5.77 -24.41
CA ASN A 28 -10.28 4.84 -24.98
C ASN A 28 -10.80 5.38 -26.32
N GLY A 29 -10.31 4.82 -27.43
CA GLY A 29 -10.55 5.37 -28.77
C GLY A 29 -10.03 6.80 -28.91
N LYS A 30 -10.94 7.77 -29.15
CA LYS A 30 -10.59 9.20 -29.24
C LYS A 30 -10.75 9.96 -27.93
N GLN A 31 -11.27 9.35 -26.89
CA GLN A 31 -11.55 9.98 -25.61
C GLN A 31 -10.44 9.68 -24.60
N LYS A 32 -9.92 10.72 -23.96
CA LYS A 32 -9.06 10.62 -22.77
C LYS A 32 -9.96 10.66 -21.54
N GLY A 33 -9.59 9.90 -20.54
CA GLY A 33 -10.31 9.83 -19.26
C GLY A 33 -9.63 8.92 -18.28
N VAL A 34 -10.38 8.43 -17.30
CA VAL A 34 -9.89 7.53 -16.28
C VAL A 34 -10.70 6.23 -16.29
N TYR A 35 -10.00 5.13 -16.27
CA TYR A 35 -10.55 3.81 -15.99
C TYR A 35 -10.45 3.55 -14.49
N PHE A 36 -11.60 3.26 -13.87
CA PHE A 36 -11.70 2.94 -12.45
C PHE A 36 -12.02 1.46 -12.30
N ALA A 37 -11.38 0.80 -11.35
CA ALA A 37 -11.64 -0.59 -11.01
C ALA A 37 -11.44 -0.84 -9.52
N VAL A 38 -12.41 -1.51 -8.87
CA VAL A 38 -12.39 -1.81 -7.44
C VAL A 38 -12.96 -3.19 -7.15
N TRP A 39 -12.36 -3.89 -6.21
CA TRP A 39 -12.86 -5.18 -5.71
C TRP A 39 -13.79 -4.96 -4.53
N ALA A 40 -15.07 -5.32 -4.69
CA ALA A 40 -16.13 -5.18 -3.69
C ALA A 40 -17.14 -6.35 -3.85
N PRO A 41 -16.74 -7.59 -3.50
CA PRO A 41 -17.45 -8.81 -3.92
C PRO A 41 -18.87 -8.92 -3.38
N HIS A 42 -19.18 -8.30 -2.25
CA HIS A 42 -20.49 -8.39 -1.60
C HIS A 42 -21.33 -7.10 -1.76
N ALA A 43 -20.82 -6.09 -2.48
CA ALA A 43 -21.59 -4.89 -2.78
C ALA A 43 -22.78 -5.21 -3.71
N GLN A 44 -23.92 -4.53 -3.52
CA GLN A 44 -25.05 -4.56 -4.46
C GLN A 44 -24.76 -3.70 -5.69
N ALA A 45 -24.21 -2.51 -5.47
CA ALA A 45 -23.82 -1.58 -6.52
C ALA A 45 -22.59 -0.77 -6.06
N VAL A 46 -21.84 -0.26 -7.02
CA VAL A 46 -20.73 0.67 -6.80
C VAL A 46 -20.83 1.79 -7.84
N SER A 47 -20.59 3.01 -7.42
CA SER A 47 -20.42 4.16 -8.32
C SER A 47 -19.16 4.96 -7.95
N VAL A 48 -18.63 5.70 -8.94
CA VAL A 48 -17.52 6.62 -8.70
C VAL A 48 -18.09 8.02 -8.50
N VAL A 49 -17.74 8.63 -7.39
CA VAL A 49 -18.11 10.00 -7.06
C VAL A 49 -16.86 10.87 -6.94
N GLY A 50 -16.93 12.12 -7.38
CA GLY A 50 -15.78 13.00 -7.34
C GLY A 50 -16.07 14.40 -7.85
N GLU A 51 -15.04 15.24 -7.92
CA GLU A 51 -15.13 16.62 -8.39
C GLU A 51 -15.68 16.73 -9.83
N PHE A 52 -15.49 15.69 -10.63
CA PHE A 52 -15.90 15.65 -12.05
C PHE A 52 -17.41 15.40 -12.25
N ASN A 53 -18.13 14.99 -11.22
CA ASN A 53 -19.57 14.75 -11.24
C ASN A 53 -20.30 15.34 -10.01
N GLU A 54 -19.69 16.36 -9.37
CA GLU A 54 -20.25 17.04 -8.20
C GLU A 54 -20.60 16.09 -7.04
N TRP A 55 -19.88 14.96 -6.94
CA TRP A 55 -20.10 13.89 -5.95
C TRP A 55 -21.46 13.19 -6.06
N ASP A 56 -22.08 13.23 -7.22
CA ASP A 56 -23.37 12.58 -7.49
C ASP A 56 -23.20 11.05 -7.53
N THR A 57 -23.93 10.36 -6.66
CA THR A 57 -23.87 8.89 -6.50
C THR A 57 -24.51 8.12 -7.66
N GLU A 58 -25.34 8.78 -8.49
CA GLU A 58 -26.03 8.16 -9.61
C GLU A 58 -25.34 8.40 -10.96
N ALA A 59 -24.44 9.39 -11.04
CA ALA A 59 -23.86 9.84 -12.30
C ALA A 59 -22.94 8.81 -12.98
N ASN A 60 -22.18 8.04 -12.22
CA ASN A 60 -21.19 7.12 -12.75
C ASN A 60 -21.25 5.72 -12.10
N PRO A 61 -22.34 4.95 -12.39
CA PRO A 61 -22.45 3.58 -11.92
C PRO A 61 -21.38 2.70 -12.58
N MET A 62 -20.83 1.78 -11.80
CA MET A 62 -19.81 0.82 -12.26
C MET A 62 -20.46 -0.51 -12.66
N LYS A 63 -19.91 -1.14 -13.68
CA LYS A 63 -20.28 -2.48 -14.11
C LYS A 63 -19.59 -3.52 -13.24
N ARG A 64 -20.36 -4.48 -12.72
CA ARG A 64 -19.82 -5.64 -12.01
C ARG A 64 -19.26 -6.66 -13.01
N GLU A 65 -18.02 -7.07 -12.80
CA GLU A 65 -17.34 -8.12 -13.55
C GLU A 65 -17.31 -9.40 -12.72
N GLU A 66 -17.92 -10.44 -13.25
CA GLU A 66 -17.94 -11.77 -12.59
C GLU A 66 -16.69 -12.59 -12.99
N PRO A 67 -16.24 -13.57 -12.16
CA PRO A 67 -16.92 -14.07 -10.94
C PRO A 67 -16.49 -13.40 -9.63
N LEU A 68 -15.49 -12.52 -9.63
CA LEU A 68 -14.85 -12.04 -8.39
C LEU A 68 -15.49 -10.80 -7.77
N GLY A 69 -16.49 -10.20 -8.44
CA GLY A 69 -17.12 -8.98 -7.94
C GLY A 69 -16.20 -7.76 -8.01
N ILE A 70 -15.46 -7.64 -9.09
CA ILE A 70 -14.71 -6.44 -9.42
C ILE A 70 -15.66 -5.49 -10.17
N TYR A 71 -15.71 -4.24 -9.75
CA TYR A 71 -16.51 -3.20 -10.41
C TYR A 71 -15.61 -2.31 -11.25
N THR A 72 -16.07 -1.98 -12.48
CA THR A 72 -15.28 -1.19 -13.43
C THR A 72 -16.10 -0.12 -14.13
N CYS A 73 -15.51 1.03 -14.42
CA CYS A 73 -16.07 1.99 -15.36
C CYS A 73 -14.98 2.85 -16.00
N PHE A 74 -15.27 3.40 -17.18
CA PHE A 74 -14.47 4.43 -17.83
C PHE A 74 -15.23 5.75 -17.83
N ILE A 75 -14.61 6.81 -17.29
CA ILE A 75 -15.21 8.14 -17.24
C ILE A 75 -14.39 9.08 -18.12
N PRO A 76 -14.93 9.53 -19.27
CA PRO A 76 -14.25 10.45 -20.15
C PRO A 76 -14.14 11.84 -19.52
N GLY A 77 -13.06 12.56 -19.85
CA GLY A 77 -12.85 13.93 -19.41
C GLY A 77 -12.28 14.10 -18.01
N VAL A 78 -12.25 13.06 -17.19
CA VAL A 78 -11.59 13.07 -15.88
C VAL A 78 -10.09 13.27 -16.06
N LYS A 79 -9.49 14.13 -15.21
CA LYS A 79 -8.11 14.58 -15.32
C LYS A 79 -7.30 14.21 -14.08
N LYS A 80 -5.97 14.26 -14.24
CA LYS A 80 -5.04 14.21 -13.12
C LYS A 80 -5.41 15.23 -12.04
N ASP A 81 -5.16 14.87 -10.79
CA ASP A 81 -5.37 15.63 -9.56
C ASP A 81 -6.81 15.80 -9.10
N GLN A 82 -7.80 15.37 -9.87
CA GLN A 82 -9.20 15.38 -9.41
C GLN A 82 -9.42 14.35 -8.30
N MET A 83 -10.20 14.75 -7.31
CA MET A 83 -10.54 13.92 -6.16
C MET A 83 -11.74 13.02 -6.45
N TYR A 84 -11.70 11.79 -5.88
CA TYR A 84 -12.78 10.81 -6.03
C TYR A 84 -12.85 9.86 -4.84
N LYS A 85 -14.00 9.19 -4.73
CA LYS A 85 -14.26 8.04 -3.85
C LYS A 85 -15.11 7.01 -4.59
N TYR A 86 -15.20 5.82 -4.02
CA TYR A 86 -16.23 4.85 -4.36
C TYR A 86 -17.42 5.03 -3.41
N CYS A 87 -18.62 5.19 -3.96
CA CYS A 87 -19.87 5.04 -3.24
C CYS A 87 -20.31 3.59 -3.41
N ILE A 88 -20.33 2.84 -2.32
CA ILE A 88 -20.67 1.42 -2.30
C ILE A 88 -22.04 1.26 -1.66
N GLU A 89 -22.97 0.68 -2.38
CA GLU A 89 -24.25 0.21 -1.83
C GLU A 89 -24.03 -1.20 -1.25
N THR A 90 -24.14 -1.29 0.06
CA THR A 90 -23.98 -2.55 0.78
C THR A 90 -25.16 -3.48 0.56
N TYR A 91 -25.03 -4.75 0.93
CA TYR A 91 -26.14 -5.71 0.83
C TYR A 91 -27.37 -5.29 1.66
N SER A 92 -27.20 -4.49 2.70
CA SER A 92 -28.31 -3.92 3.49
C SER A 92 -28.99 -2.69 2.84
N GLY A 93 -28.45 -2.19 1.73
CA GLY A 93 -28.93 -0.98 1.04
C GLY A 93 -28.35 0.32 1.62
N GLU A 94 -27.40 0.25 2.53
CA GLU A 94 -26.68 1.42 3.04
C GLU A 94 -25.64 1.89 2.02
N GLN A 95 -25.52 3.19 1.81
CA GLN A 95 -24.48 3.79 1.00
C GLN A 95 -23.29 4.20 1.90
N ILE A 96 -22.11 3.65 1.61
CA ILE A 96 -20.87 3.98 2.30
C ILE A 96 -19.84 4.54 1.30
N PHE A 97 -19.00 5.47 1.77
CA PHE A 97 -18.00 6.13 0.92
C PHE A 97 -16.60 5.66 1.30
N LYS A 98 -15.90 5.05 0.34
CA LYS A 98 -14.58 4.47 0.53
C LYS A 98 -13.53 5.17 -0.33
N ALA A 99 -12.34 5.39 0.24
CA ALA A 99 -11.17 5.69 -0.56
C ALA A 99 -10.79 4.47 -1.41
N ASP A 100 -10.10 4.71 -2.49
CA ASP A 100 -9.62 3.63 -3.37
C ASP A 100 -8.45 2.88 -2.71
N PRO A 101 -8.57 1.57 -2.49
CA PRO A 101 -7.51 0.76 -1.90
C PRO A 101 -6.18 0.76 -2.69
N TYR A 102 -6.26 1.01 -4.00
CA TYR A 102 -5.12 1.04 -4.92
C TYR A 102 -4.71 2.46 -5.36
N ALA A 103 -5.31 3.51 -4.75
CA ALA A 103 -4.92 4.88 -5.08
C ALA A 103 -3.45 5.15 -4.83
N ASN A 104 -2.81 5.81 -5.78
CA ASN A 104 -1.40 6.20 -5.67
C ASN A 104 -1.19 7.60 -5.09
N TYR A 105 -2.27 8.32 -4.82
CA TYR A 105 -2.25 9.63 -4.19
C TYR A 105 -3.52 9.85 -3.38
N ALA A 106 -3.38 10.41 -2.18
CA ALA A 106 -4.49 10.74 -1.29
C ALA A 106 -4.65 12.25 -1.14
N GLU A 107 -5.88 12.68 -0.83
CA GLU A 107 -6.13 14.02 -0.37
C GLU A 107 -5.37 14.29 0.94
N LEU A 108 -4.90 15.53 1.12
CA LEU A 108 -4.25 15.93 2.37
C LEU A 108 -5.28 15.87 3.51
N ARG A 109 -4.91 15.23 4.62
CA ARG A 109 -5.76 15.18 5.81
C ARG A 109 -6.16 16.59 6.31
N PRO A 110 -7.36 16.78 6.87
CA PRO A 110 -8.33 15.76 7.28
C PRO A 110 -9.19 15.20 6.14
N GLY A 111 -8.95 15.59 4.91
CA GLY A 111 -9.62 15.02 3.74
C GLY A 111 -9.36 13.51 3.60
N THR A 112 -10.29 12.80 2.99
CA THR A 112 -10.27 11.33 2.92
C THR A 112 -10.51 10.79 1.52
N ALA A 113 -10.45 11.64 0.50
CA ALA A 113 -10.59 11.24 -0.88
C ALA A 113 -9.28 10.69 -1.46
N SER A 114 -9.41 9.88 -2.49
CA SER A 114 -8.31 9.54 -3.37
C SER A 114 -8.16 10.58 -4.48
N ARG A 115 -6.96 10.71 -5.04
CA ARG A 115 -6.68 11.62 -6.14
C ARG A 115 -6.19 10.86 -7.36
N VAL A 116 -6.71 11.20 -8.52
CA VAL A 116 -6.21 10.67 -9.80
C VAL A 116 -4.77 11.13 -10.01
N THR A 117 -3.85 10.22 -10.22
CA THR A 117 -2.44 10.56 -10.47
C THR A 117 -1.83 9.70 -11.57
N ASP A 118 -0.71 10.13 -12.08
CA ASP A 118 0.09 9.43 -13.07
C ASP A 118 1.49 9.19 -12.51
N ILE A 119 1.74 7.97 -12.07
CA ILE A 119 3.06 7.56 -11.59
C ILE A 119 3.89 6.89 -12.69
N GLU A 120 3.28 6.52 -13.83
CA GLU A 120 3.98 5.85 -14.93
C GLU A 120 4.95 6.79 -15.67
N ASN A 121 4.65 8.09 -15.66
CA ASN A 121 5.47 9.11 -16.30
C ASN A 121 6.54 9.75 -15.39
N ILE A 122 6.80 9.18 -14.22
CA ILE A 122 7.88 9.60 -13.33
C ILE A 122 9.23 9.42 -14.03
N LYS A 123 10.03 10.48 -14.05
CA LYS A 123 11.38 10.45 -14.67
C LYS A 123 12.41 9.96 -13.66
N TRP A 124 12.81 8.71 -13.80
CA TRP A 124 13.87 8.11 -13.01
C TRP A 124 15.27 8.47 -13.57
N THR A 125 16.19 8.79 -12.68
CA THR A 125 17.59 9.16 -13.02
C THR A 125 18.60 8.38 -12.17
N ASP A 126 18.19 7.29 -11.57
CA ASP A 126 18.95 6.44 -10.66
C ASP A 126 19.45 5.14 -11.32
N THR A 127 19.60 5.12 -12.63
CA THR A 127 20.01 3.93 -13.42
C THR A 127 21.30 3.29 -12.91
N GLU A 128 22.28 4.10 -12.46
CA GLU A 128 23.54 3.60 -11.90
C GLU A 128 23.27 2.78 -10.61
N TRP A 129 22.45 3.31 -9.71
CA TRP A 129 22.04 2.64 -8.49
C TRP A 129 21.28 1.34 -8.77
N MET A 130 20.29 1.41 -9.65
CA MET A 130 19.47 0.25 -10.03
C MET A 130 20.28 -0.87 -10.70
N THR A 131 21.32 -0.51 -11.47
CA THR A 131 22.26 -1.48 -12.04
C THR A 131 23.11 -2.13 -10.95
N ARG A 132 23.68 -1.32 -10.05
CA ARG A 132 24.45 -1.81 -8.90
C ARG A 132 23.60 -2.72 -8.01
N ARG A 133 22.35 -2.34 -7.72
CA ARG A 133 21.41 -3.12 -6.90
C ARG A 133 21.25 -4.56 -7.41
N LYS A 134 21.21 -4.77 -8.72
CA LYS A 134 21.09 -6.10 -9.34
C LYS A 134 22.30 -7.01 -9.08
N THR A 135 23.45 -6.44 -8.81
CA THR A 135 24.70 -7.18 -8.57
C THR A 135 25.14 -7.15 -7.10
N TRP A 136 24.42 -6.43 -6.28
CA TRP A 136 24.78 -6.27 -4.86
C TRP A 136 24.56 -7.56 -4.07
N ASN A 137 25.61 -8.02 -3.44
CA ASN A 137 25.53 -9.18 -2.55
C ASN A 137 25.30 -8.73 -1.11
N HIS A 138 24.03 -8.64 -0.72
CA HIS A 138 23.62 -8.22 0.64
C HIS A 138 24.22 -9.04 1.79
N LYS A 139 24.69 -10.27 1.51
CA LYS A 139 25.29 -11.16 2.51
C LYS A 139 26.76 -10.84 2.79
N HIS A 140 27.41 -10.08 1.92
CA HIS A 140 28.86 -9.84 1.99
C HIS A 140 29.23 -8.37 2.05
N GLU A 141 28.30 -7.45 1.83
CA GLU A 141 28.58 -6.02 1.96
C GLU A 141 28.06 -5.50 3.30
N PRO A 142 28.81 -4.62 4.00
CA PRO A 142 28.38 -4.04 5.26
C PRO A 142 27.18 -3.15 5.05
N MET A 143 26.21 -3.23 5.96
CA MET A 143 25.00 -2.41 5.98
C MET A 143 24.90 -1.69 7.32
N SER A 144 24.67 -0.37 7.28
CA SER A 144 24.38 0.46 8.43
C SER A 144 23.13 1.29 8.11
N VAL A 145 22.09 1.14 8.94
CA VAL A 145 20.76 1.72 8.70
C VAL A 145 20.49 2.83 9.72
N TYR A 146 19.99 3.96 9.24
CA TYR A 146 19.46 5.04 10.06
C TYR A 146 17.93 5.10 9.86
N GLU A 147 17.20 4.86 10.94
CA GLU A 147 15.75 4.94 10.97
C GLU A 147 15.29 6.39 11.19
N ALA A 148 14.34 6.86 10.38
CA ALA A 148 13.85 8.23 10.43
C ALA A 148 12.34 8.33 10.12
N HIS A 149 11.65 9.14 10.89
CA HIS A 149 10.28 9.58 10.61
C HIS A 149 10.29 11.03 10.14
N ILE A 150 9.88 11.29 8.89
CA ILE A 150 10.02 12.62 8.24
C ILE A 150 9.37 13.72 9.08
N GLY A 151 8.17 13.49 9.59
CA GLY A 151 7.38 14.48 10.34
C GLY A 151 7.95 14.84 11.72
N SER A 152 8.88 14.05 12.28
CA SER A 152 9.48 14.30 13.58
C SER A 152 10.99 14.52 13.56
N TRP A 153 11.67 14.17 12.44
CA TRP A 153 13.12 14.23 12.34
C TRP A 153 13.65 15.67 12.44
N MET A 154 13.09 16.58 11.63
CA MET A 154 13.33 18.03 11.72
C MET A 154 12.05 18.78 11.32
N ARG A 155 11.86 19.97 11.89
CA ARG A 155 10.74 20.86 11.59
C ARG A 155 11.22 22.28 11.31
N HIS A 156 10.46 23.02 10.50
CA HIS A 156 10.69 24.44 10.32
C HIS A 156 10.27 25.22 11.56
N PRO A 157 11.16 26.00 12.18
CA PRO A 157 10.83 26.81 13.36
C PRO A 157 9.75 27.83 13.03
N GLY A 158 8.77 28.01 13.93
CA GLY A 158 7.79 29.08 13.86
C GLY A 158 6.73 28.92 12.76
N ARG A 159 6.59 27.76 12.14
CA ARG A 159 5.47 27.45 11.24
C ARG A 159 4.30 26.88 12.02
N GLU A 160 3.14 27.53 11.89
CA GLU A 160 1.88 27.09 12.52
C GLU A 160 1.27 25.88 11.80
N ASP A 161 1.62 25.66 10.52
CA ASP A 161 1.21 24.56 9.65
C ASP A 161 1.99 23.25 9.91
N GLU A 162 2.14 22.87 11.19
CA GLU A 162 2.91 21.70 11.64
C GLU A 162 4.41 21.72 11.29
N GLY A 163 4.84 22.56 10.35
CA GLY A 163 6.24 22.82 10.02
C GLY A 163 7.02 21.60 9.50
N PHE A 164 6.36 20.64 8.88
CA PHE A 164 7.02 19.46 8.32
C PHE A 164 7.98 19.83 7.20
N TYR A 165 9.06 19.08 7.10
CA TYR A 165 9.86 19.08 5.88
C TYR A 165 9.09 18.38 4.77
N THR A 166 9.16 18.95 3.56
CA THR A 166 8.72 18.24 2.35
C THR A 166 9.66 17.09 2.02
N TYR A 167 9.23 16.16 1.19
CA TYR A 167 10.09 15.07 0.68
C TYR A 167 11.42 15.59 0.15
N ARG A 168 11.40 16.71 -0.59
CA ARG A 168 12.60 17.30 -1.19
C ARG A 168 13.51 17.97 -0.17
N GLU A 169 12.96 18.62 0.84
CA GLU A 169 13.74 19.24 1.93
C GLU A 169 14.39 18.17 2.79
N PHE A 170 13.61 17.16 3.18
CA PHE A 170 14.10 16.01 3.94
C PHE A 170 15.24 15.31 3.20
N ALA A 171 15.08 15.02 1.89
CA ALA A 171 16.11 14.35 1.11
C ALA A 171 17.46 15.07 1.15
N ARG A 172 17.45 16.41 1.01
CA ARG A 172 18.68 17.20 1.06
C ARG A 172 19.34 17.18 2.43
N ALA A 173 18.53 17.33 3.48
CA ALA A 173 19.02 17.40 4.85
C ALA A 173 19.51 16.05 5.35
N ILE A 174 18.74 14.98 5.14
CA ILE A 174 19.11 13.62 5.60
C ILE A 174 20.34 13.10 4.86
N THR A 175 20.50 13.40 3.58
CA THR A 175 21.68 13.01 2.80
C THR A 175 22.98 13.52 3.42
N LYS A 176 22.99 14.79 3.87
CA LYS A 176 24.15 15.37 4.54
C LYS A 176 24.47 14.59 5.81
N TYR A 177 23.46 14.36 6.65
CA TYR A 177 23.60 13.65 7.90
C TYR A 177 24.08 12.19 7.69
N ILE A 178 23.45 11.44 6.79
CA ILE A 178 23.80 10.04 6.50
C ILE A 178 25.26 9.92 6.05
N LYS A 179 25.72 10.81 5.16
CA LYS A 179 27.11 10.81 4.68
C LYS A 179 28.12 11.17 5.78
N GLU A 180 27.78 12.17 6.59
CA GLU A 180 28.64 12.62 7.69
C GLU A 180 28.79 11.52 8.77
N MET A 181 27.70 10.80 9.07
CA MET A 181 27.69 9.73 10.07
C MET A 181 28.13 8.36 9.52
N GLY A 182 28.26 8.21 8.21
CA GLY A 182 28.72 6.97 7.57
C GLY A 182 27.69 5.87 7.45
N TYR A 183 26.37 6.19 7.50
CA TYR A 183 25.32 5.22 7.23
C TYR A 183 25.22 4.91 5.73
N THR A 184 24.75 3.69 5.41
CA THR A 184 24.58 3.23 4.03
C THR A 184 23.13 3.33 3.55
N HIS A 185 22.19 3.23 4.49
CA HIS A 185 20.74 3.21 4.20
C HIS A 185 19.99 4.12 5.16
N VAL A 186 18.84 4.61 4.70
CA VAL A 186 17.82 5.19 5.55
C VAL A 186 16.58 4.30 5.54
N GLU A 187 16.04 4.01 6.72
CA GLU A 187 14.75 3.35 6.90
C GLU A 187 13.71 4.43 7.18
N LEU A 188 12.64 4.44 6.39
CA LEU A 188 11.61 5.47 6.43
C LEU A 188 10.35 4.94 7.09
N MET A 189 10.01 5.48 8.27
CA MET A 189 8.76 5.23 8.98
C MET A 189 7.63 6.06 8.39
N GLY A 190 6.40 5.52 8.41
CA GLY A 190 5.17 6.28 8.15
C GLY A 190 5.04 6.86 6.75
N ILE A 191 5.51 6.17 5.73
CA ILE A 191 5.44 6.65 4.34
C ILE A 191 4.09 6.34 3.70
N ALA A 192 3.48 5.19 3.93
CA ALA A 192 2.14 4.89 3.42
C ALA A 192 1.10 5.86 4.03
N GLU A 193 0.09 6.25 3.25
CA GLU A 193 -0.91 7.22 3.69
C GLU A 193 -1.70 6.73 4.90
N HIS A 194 -1.89 7.61 5.87
CA HIS A 194 -2.56 7.34 7.14
C HIS A 194 -3.27 8.60 7.67
N PRO A 195 -4.44 8.49 8.34
CA PRO A 195 -5.21 9.65 8.78
C PRO A 195 -4.67 10.26 10.08
N PHE A 196 -4.13 9.44 10.99
CA PHE A 196 -3.78 9.83 12.34
C PHE A 196 -2.27 9.98 12.54
N ASP A 197 -1.80 11.21 12.77
CA ASP A 197 -0.37 11.51 12.96
C ASP A 197 0.24 10.79 14.16
N GLY A 198 -0.54 10.63 15.24
CA GLY A 198 -0.10 9.94 16.46
C GLY A 198 0.18 8.46 16.27
N SER A 199 -0.25 7.86 15.16
CA SER A 199 0.08 6.48 14.81
C SER A 199 1.49 6.31 14.25
N TRP A 200 2.20 7.40 13.94
CA TRP A 200 3.49 7.40 13.23
C TRP A 200 3.48 6.68 11.88
N GLY A 201 2.28 6.53 11.29
CA GLY A 201 2.07 5.81 10.04
C GLY A 201 1.80 4.31 10.17
N TYR A 202 1.60 3.80 11.39
CA TYR A 202 1.25 2.38 11.60
C TYR A 202 -0.25 2.08 11.47
N GLN A 203 -1.09 3.10 11.27
CA GLN A 203 -2.52 2.93 10.95
C GLN A 203 -2.80 3.33 9.50
N VAL A 204 -2.36 2.49 8.58
CA VAL A 204 -2.37 2.75 7.13
C VAL A 204 -3.78 2.65 6.56
N THR A 205 -4.19 3.67 5.80
CA THR A 205 -5.42 3.65 4.99
C THR A 205 -5.15 3.65 3.48
N GLY A 206 -3.98 4.13 3.04
CA GLY A 206 -3.59 4.16 1.63
C GLY A 206 -2.30 3.38 1.39
N TYR A 207 -2.41 2.08 1.17
CA TYR A 207 -1.26 1.16 1.03
C TYR A 207 -0.40 1.44 -0.20
N TYR A 208 -0.99 1.98 -1.26
CA TYR A 208 -0.32 2.25 -2.55
C TYR A 208 -0.01 3.74 -2.76
N ALA A 209 -0.19 4.58 -1.73
CA ALA A 209 0.05 6.01 -1.80
C ALA A 209 1.12 6.44 -0.80
N PRO A 210 2.18 7.15 -1.23
CA PRO A 210 3.02 7.88 -0.29
C PRO A 210 2.19 9.00 0.36
N THR A 211 2.38 9.22 1.66
CA THR A 211 1.56 10.19 2.39
C THR A 211 1.66 11.59 1.78
N SER A 212 0.53 12.23 1.62
CA SER A 212 0.40 13.58 1.07
C SER A 212 0.94 14.68 2.02
N ARG A 213 1.26 14.34 3.27
CA ARG A 213 1.79 15.26 4.28
C ARG A 213 3.05 15.98 3.85
N TYR A 214 3.89 15.33 3.07
CA TYR A 214 5.24 15.80 2.72
C TYR A 214 5.37 16.17 1.26
N GLY A 215 4.30 16.05 0.47
CA GLY A 215 4.28 16.37 -0.95
C GLY A 215 3.57 15.34 -1.82
N SER A 216 3.77 15.44 -3.11
CA SER A 216 3.17 14.55 -4.11
C SER A 216 3.94 13.24 -4.28
N PRO A 217 3.37 12.22 -4.96
CA PRO A 217 4.09 11.03 -5.37
C PRO A 217 5.34 11.32 -6.22
N GLU A 218 5.29 12.35 -7.05
CA GLU A 218 6.45 12.80 -7.82
C GLU A 218 7.56 13.38 -6.92
N ASP A 219 7.20 14.08 -5.84
CA ASP A 219 8.16 14.59 -4.86
C ASP A 219 8.80 13.45 -4.07
N PHE A 220 8.02 12.42 -3.73
CA PHE A 220 8.53 11.21 -3.11
C PHE A 220 9.52 10.49 -4.04
N ALA A 221 9.16 10.28 -5.31
CA ALA A 221 10.07 9.69 -6.30
C ALA A 221 11.33 10.54 -6.50
N TRP A 222 11.20 11.87 -6.50
CA TRP A 222 12.36 12.77 -6.55
C TRP A 222 13.29 12.56 -5.35
N MET A 223 12.74 12.37 -4.14
CA MET A 223 13.53 12.08 -2.94
C MET A 223 14.33 10.79 -3.13
N ILE A 224 13.70 9.73 -3.62
CA ILE A 224 14.36 8.44 -3.86
C ILE A 224 15.48 8.60 -4.90
N ASN A 225 15.19 9.22 -6.04
CA ASN A 225 16.20 9.56 -7.05
C ASN A 225 17.41 10.30 -6.44
N TYR A 226 17.14 11.27 -5.57
CA TYR A 226 18.17 12.08 -4.94
C TYR A 226 19.04 11.24 -3.99
N LEU A 227 18.45 10.38 -3.17
CA LEU A 227 19.15 9.48 -2.24
C LEU A 227 20.00 8.46 -3.02
N HIS A 228 19.46 7.80 -4.03
CA HIS A 228 20.16 6.83 -4.87
C HIS A 228 21.36 7.45 -5.57
N ARG A 229 21.22 8.65 -6.16
CA ARG A 229 22.33 9.39 -6.77
C ARG A 229 23.43 9.75 -5.75
N ASN A 230 23.08 9.83 -4.49
CA ASN A 230 24.00 10.04 -3.38
C ASN A 230 24.51 8.75 -2.76
N LYS A 231 24.20 7.58 -3.35
CA LYS A 231 24.62 6.22 -2.93
C LYS A 231 24.07 5.82 -1.55
N ILE A 232 22.84 6.25 -1.27
CA ILE A 232 22.10 5.90 -0.05
C ILE A 232 20.93 5.02 -0.45
N GLY A 233 20.86 3.82 0.13
CA GLY A 233 19.73 2.90 -0.04
C GLY A 233 18.54 3.30 0.83
N ILE A 234 17.35 2.82 0.46
CA ILE A 234 16.09 3.16 1.12
C ILE A 234 15.36 1.90 1.51
N ILE A 235 15.06 1.79 2.79
CA ILE A 235 14.20 0.75 3.35
C ILE A 235 12.88 1.40 3.74
N LEU A 236 11.77 0.78 3.37
CA LEU A 236 10.44 1.23 3.75
C LEU A 236 9.93 0.41 4.93
N ASP A 237 9.47 1.07 5.97
CA ASP A 237 8.72 0.44 7.04
C ASP A 237 7.32 0.11 6.53
N TRP A 238 7.00 -1.18 6.42
CA TRP A 238 5.80 -1.72 5.78
C TRP A 238 4.94 -2.46 6.79
N VAL A 239 3.63 -2.16 6.78
CA VAL A 239 2.68 -2.59 7.82
C VAL A 239 1.62 -3.54 7.24
N PRO A 240 1.94 -4.81 6.92
CA PRO A 240 0.98 -5.76 6.37
C PRO A 240 0.15 -6.48 7.43
N ALA A 241 0.34 -6.17 8.71
CA ALA A 241 -0.30 -6.89 9.81
C ALA A 241 -1.76 -6.48 10.01
N HIS A 242 -2.04 -5.20 9.97
CA HIS A 242 -3.31 -4.62 10.40
C HIS A 242 -3.58 -3.27 9.75
N PHE A 243 -4.81 -2.77 9.91
CA PHE A 243 -5.25 -1.46 9.44
C PHE A 243 -6.31 -0.86 10.36
N PRO A 244 -6.50 0.48 10.39
CA PRO A 244 -7.44 1.15 11.27
C PRO A 244 -8.89 0.95 10.83
N LYS A 245 -9.82 1.27 11.74
CA LYS A 245 -11.27 1.17 11.53
C LYS A 245 -11.89 2.44 10.92
N ASP A 246 -11.09 3.35 10.38
CA ASP A 246 -11.58 4.57 9.75
C ASP A 246 -12.57 4.26 8.64
N ALA A 247 -13.71 4.95 8.64
CA ALA A 247 -14.84 4.63 7.76
C ALA A 247 -14.51 4.69 6.26
N HIS A 248 -13.55 5.53 5.86
CA HIS A 248 -13.09 5.63 4.47
C HIS A 248 -12.05 4.58 4.07
N GLY A 249 -11.49 3.85 5.04
CA GLY A 249 -10.43 2.85 4.84
C GLY A 249 -10.96 1.46 4.48
N LEU A 250 -10.12 0.46 4.75
CA LEU A 250 -10.38 -0.93 4.34
C LEU A 250 -11.39 -1.67 5.22
N ALA A 251 -11.61 -1.23 6.48
CA ALA A 251 -12.48 -1.93 7.42
C ALA A 251 -13.91 -2.02 6.88
N ASP A 252 -14.46 -3.23 6.88
CA ASP A 252 -15.80 -3.54 6.36
C ASP A 252 -16.04 -2.89 4.99
N PHE A 253 -15.11 -3.12 4.04
CA PHE A 253 -14.96 -2.31 2.82
C PHE A 253 -16.22 -2.24 1.96
N ASP A 254 -16.93 -3.34 1.77
CA ASP A 254 -18.19 -3.40 1.04
C ASP A 254 -19.42 -3.62 1.95
N GLY A 255 -19.28 -3.27 3.23
CA GLY A 255 -20.26 -3.52 4.28
C GLY A 255 -20.08 -4.89 4.94
N THR A 256 -19.04 -5.62 4.56
CA THR A 256 -18.66 -6.92 5.13
C THR A 256 -17.15 -6.99 5.38
N PRO A 257 -16.66 -7.94 6.21
CA PRO A 257 -15.22 -8.18 6.38
C PRO A 257 -14.55 -8.63 5.07
N THR A 258 -14.20 -7.67 4.21
CA THR A 258 -13.64 -7.92 2.88
C THR A 258 -12.14 -8.22 2.97
N TYR A 259 -11.39 -7.35 3.64
CA TYR A 259 -9.93 -7.47 3.79
C TYR A 259 -9.52 -8.15 5.08
N GLU A 260 -10.36 -8.11 6.11
CA GLU A 260 -10.12 -8.68 7.44
C GLU A 260 -10.76 -10.04 7.65
N TYR A 261 -10.30 -10.75 8.68
CA TYR A 261 -10.99 -11.94 9.17
C TYR A 261 -12.37 -11.57 9.75
N ALA A 262 -13.38 -12.38 9.46
CA ALA A 262 -14.75 -12.16 9.94
C ALA A 262 -14.90 -12.46 11.44
N ASP A 263 -14.17 -13.45 11.99
CA ASP A 263 -14.17 -13.75 13.42
C ASP A 263 -13.32 -12.70 14.16
N PRO A 264 -13.89 -11.90 15.08
CA PRO A 264 -13.16 -10.85 15.79
C PRO A 264 -11.99 -11.39 16.63
N ARG A 265 -12.02 -12.67 17.03
CA ARG A 265 -10.90 -13.32 17.73
C ARG A 265 -9.68 -13.52 16.84
N LEU A 266 -9.84 -13.44 15.50
CA LEU A 266 -8.78 -13.45 14.51
C LEU A 266 -8.60 -12.06 13.88
N GLY A 267 -9.70 -11.36 13.66
CA GLY A 267 -9.80 -10.15 12.84
C GLY A 267 -9.58 -8.83 13.56
N GLU A 268 -9.31 -8.82 14.86
CA GLU A 268 -9.11 -7.60 15.62
C GLU A 268 -7.90 -7.69 16.55
N HIS A 269 -7.16 -6.58 16.67
CA HIS A 269 -6.21 -6.35 17.75
C HIS A 269 -6.85 -5.46 18.82
N PRO A 270 -7.29 -6.00 19.98
CA PRO A 270 -7.99 -5.22 21.00
C PRO A 270 -7.16 -4.04 21.54
N ASP A 271 -5.87 -4.26 21.77
CA ASP A 271 -4.97 -3.25 22.34
C ASP A 271 -4.68 -2.08 21.37
N TRP A 272 -4.73 -2.34 20.06
CA TRP A 272 -4.46 -1.33 19.03
C TRP A 272 -5.73 -0.74 18.41
N GLY A 273 -6.89 -1.37 18.63
CA GLY A 273 -8.16 -0.97 18.05
C GLY A 273 -8.21 -1.14 16.52
N THR A 274 -7.40 -2.03 15.96
CA THR A 274 -7.25 -2.24 14.51
C THR A 274 -7.84 -3.55 14.04
N LYS A 275 -8.11 -3.66 12.73
CA LYS A 275 -8.48 -4.91 12.04
C LYS A 275 -7.23 -5.65 11.59
N VAL A 276 -7.31 -6.97 11.50
CA VAL A 276 -6.23 -7.86 11.03
C VAL A 276 -6.57 -8.38 9.64
N PHE A 277 -5.62 -8.28 8.72
CA PHE A 277 -5.78 -8.84 7.37
C PHE A 277 -6.06 -10.34 7.39
N ASP A 278 -7.00 -10.78 6.54
CA ASP A 278 -7.30 -12.20 6.34
C ASP A 278 -6.27 -12.85 5.40
N PHE A 279 -5.21 -13.39 5.97
CA PHE A 279 -4.15 -14.06 5.22
C PHE A 279 -4.60 -15.37 4.55
N GLY A 280 -5.79 -15.86 4.88
CA GLY A 280 -6.41 -17.02 4.25
C GLY A 280 -7.08 -16.70 2.90
N LYS A 281 -7.47 -15.43 2.65
CA LYS A 281 -8.05 -15.00 1.38
C LYS A 281 -6.96 -14.75 0.33
N ASN A 282 -7.09 -15.37 -0.82
CA ASN A 282 -6.15 -15.20 -1.93
C ASN A 282 -6.08 -13.75 -2.42
N GLU A 283 -7.20 -13.07 -2.53
CA GLU A 283 -7.30 -11.68 -2.98
C GLU A 283 -6.60 -10.72 -2.00
N VAL A 284 -6.68 -10.98 -0.70
CA VAL A 284 -6.00 -10.20 0.34
C VAL A 284 -4.50 -10.46 0.32
N ARG A 285 -4.08 -11.71 0.19
CA ARG A 285 -2.67 -12.07 -0.01
C ARG A 285 -2.11 -11.39 -1.26
N ASN A 286 -2.89 -11.41 -2.34
CA ASN A 286 -2.54 -10.73 -3.59
C ASN A 286 -2.39 -9.22 -3.40
N PHE A 287 -3.32 -8.57 -2.68
CA PHE A 287 -3.25 -7.15 -2.33
C PHE A 287 -1.93 -6.82 -1.62
N LEU A 288 -1.56 -7.60 -0.61
CA LEU A 288 -0.35 -7.35 0.18
C LEU A 288 0.94 -7.65 -0.60
N ILE A 289 1.01 -8.78 -1.34
CA ILE A 289 2.20 -9.13 -2.12
C ILE A 289 2.43 -8.12 -3.24
N SER A 290 1.39 -7.78 -3.99
CA SER A 290 1.50 -6.77 -5.03
C SER A 290 1.84 -5.39 -4.48
N ASN A 291 1.39 -5.06 -3.26
CA ASN A 291 1.79 -3.83 -2.58
C ASN A 291 3.30 -3.79 -2.25
N ALA A 292 3.84 -4.88 -1.75
CA ALA A 292 5.29 -4.97 -1.52
C ALA A 292 6.09 -4.76 -2.83
N LEU A 293 5.66 -5.41 -3.91
CA LEU A 293 6.30 -5.25 -5.22
C LEU A 293 6.11 -3.83 -5.79
N PHE A 294 4.94 -3.25 -5.63
CA PHE A 294 4.66 -1.88 -6.06
C PHE A 294 5.71 -0.88 -5.53
N TRP A 295 6.04 -0.94 -4.26
CA TRP A 295 7.07 -0.06 -3.69
C TRP A 295 8.45 -0.31 -4.29
N VAL A 296 8.79 -1.56 -4.55
CA VAL A 296 10.09 -1.94 -5.14
C VAL A 296 10.18 -1.55 -6.62
N GLU A 297 9.10 -1.75 -7.39
CA GLU A 297 9.09 -1.59 -8.84
C GLU A 297 8.76 -0.17 -9.28
N LYS A 298 7.70 0.43 -8.68
CA LYS A 298 7.24 1.77 -9.09
C LYS A 298 8.00 2.89 -8.39
N PHE A 299 8.47 2.66 -7.16
CA PHE A 299 9.22 3.67 -6.40
C PHE A 299 10.69 3.29 -6.11
N HIS A 300 11.19 2.21 -6.69
CA HIS A 300 12.59 1.78 -6.58
C HIS A 300 13.09 1.58 -5.13
N ILE A 301 12.21 1.29 -4.19
CA ILE A 301 12.58 0.99 -2.80
C ILE A 301 13.50 -0.23 -2.76
N ASP A 302 14.58 -0.18 -1.95
CA ASP A 302 15.63 -1.21 -1.92
C ASP A 302 15.32 -2.36 -0.97
N GLY A 303 14.51 -2.12 0.04
CA GLY A 303 14.13 -3.12 1.02
C GLY A 303 12.88 -2.76 1.79
N LEU A 304 12.26 -3.76 2.40
CA LEU A 304 11.10 -3.61 3.28
C LEU A 304 11.48 -4.08 4.69
N ARG A 305 11.19 -3.26 5.69
CA ARG A 305 11.13 -3.69 7.09
C ARG A 305 9.68 -4.00 7.39
N VAL A 306 9.39 -5.22 7.79
CA VAL A 306 8.02 -5.66 8.06
C VAL A 306 7.69 -5.43 9.52
N ASP A 307 6.70 -4.57 9.77
CA ASP A 307 6.23 -4.28 11.13
C ASP A 307 5.36 -5.39 11.71
N ALA A 308 5.38 -5.51 13.04
CA ALA A 308 4.47 -6.33 13.84
C ALA A 308 4.40 -7.82 13.45
N VAL A 309 5.49 -8.42 12.95
CA VAL A 309 5.52 -9.81 12.46
C VAL A 309 5.04 -10.82 13.50
N ALA A 310 5.39 -10.65 14.78
CA ALA A 310 4.95 -11.55 15.84
C ALA A 310 3.41 -11.58 15.97
N SER A 311 2.74 -10.44 15.78
CA SER A 311 1.28 -10.35 15.80
C SER A 311 0.62 -11.07 14.63
N MET A 312 1.33 -11.24 13.53
CA MET A 312 0.88 -12.00 12.35
C MET A 312 1.07 -13.51 12.55
N LEU A 313 2.20 -13.92 13.13
CA LEU A 313 2.59 -15.33 13.23
C LEU A 313 1.92 -16.08 14.39
N TYR A 314 1.46 -15.36 15.43
CA TYR A 314 0.90 -15.97 16.64
C TYR A 314 -0.53 -15.51 16.89
N LEU A 315 -1.47 -16.48 16.90
CA LEU A 315 -2.92 -16.27 17.06
C LEU A 315 -3.30 -15.76 18.45
N ASP A 316 -2.48 -16.04 19.45
CA ASP A 316 -2.64 -15.62 20.85
C ASP A 316 -1.93 -14.29 21.18
N TYR A 317 -1.29 -13.64 20.19
CA TYR A 317 -0.56 -12.41 20.42
C TYR A 317 -1.46 -11.30 20.98
N GLY A 318 -1.11 -10.77 22.18
CA GLY A 318 -1.89 -9.73 22.86
C GLY A 318 -3.28 -10.16 23.32
N ARG A 319 -3.56 -11.48 23.46
CA ARG A 319 -4.85 -12.03 23.83
C ARG A 319 -4.77 -12.88 25.08
N LYS A 320 -5.85 -12.91 25.85
CA LYS A 320 -5.98 -13.77 27.02
C LYS A 320 -6.47 -15.17 26.61
N ASP A 321 -6.32 -16.11 27.54
CA ASP A 321 -6.88 -17.46 27.38
C ASP A 321 -8.38 -17.38 27.07
N GLY A 322 -8.81 -18.08 26.02
CA GLY A 322 -10.19 -18.09 25.54
C GLY A 322 -10.58 -16.94 24.60
N GLU A 323 -9.71 -15.93 24.39
CA GLU A 323 -9.95 -14.79 23.48
C GLU A 323 -9.34 -15.00 22.09
N TRP A 324 -8.76 -16.15 21.80
CA TRP A 324 -8.16 -16.50 20.53
C TRP A 324 -8.60 -17.86 20.02
N VAL A 325 -8.37 -18.15 18.76
CA VAL A 325 -8.75 -19.40 18.09
C VAL A 325 -7.50 -20.14 17.68
N ALA A 326 -7.35 -21.38 18.15
CA ALA A 326 -6.24 -22.23 17.75
C ALA A 326 -6.31 -22.61 16.26
N ASN A 327 -5.17 -22.89 15.65
CA ASN A 327 -5.10 -23.43 14.31
C ASN A 327 -5.66 -24.88 14.26
N LYS A 328 -5.73 -25.44 13.06
CA LYS A 328 -6.27 -26.81 12.83
C LYS A 328 -5.54 -27.93 13.57
N TYR A 329 -4.38 -27.65 14.15
CA TYR A 329 -3.60 -28.60 14.96
C TYR A 329 -3.70 -28.31 16.46
N GLY A 330 -4.50 -27.33 16.88
CA GLY A 330 -4.64 -26.93 18.28
C GLY A 330 -3.50 -26.01 18.78
N GLU A 331 -2.67 -25.47 17.89
CA GLU A 331 -1.53 -24.61 18.22
C GLU A 331 -1.86 -23.13 18.00
N ASN A 332 -0.99 -22.24 18.51
CA ASN A 332 -1.12 -20.79 18.40
C ASN A 332 -0.48 -20.20 17.12
N LYS A 333 0.13 -21.00 16.26
CA LYS A 333 0.75 -20.50 15.03
C LYS A 333 -0.31 -20.18 13.97
N ASN A 334 -0.24 -18.97 13.39
CA ASN A 334 -1.05 -18.62 12.23
C ASN A 334 -0.43 -19.21 10.95
N LEU A 335 -0.95 -20.37 10.54
CA LEU A 335 -0.42 -21.10 9.38
C LEU A 335 -0.61 -20.34 8.07
N GLU A 336 -1.68 -19.55 7.96
CA GLU A 336 -1.98 -18.73 6.78
C GLU A 336 -0.98 -17.57 6.64
N ALA A 337 -0.64 -16.91 7.73
CA ALA A 337 0.38 -15.86 7.76
C ALA A 337 1.79 -16.43 7.47
N ILE A 338 2.11 -17.62 7.99
CA ILE A 338 3.38 -18.30 7.69
C ILE A 338 3.48 -18.59 6.20
N ASP A 339 2.40 -19.10 5.58
CA ASP A 339 2.36 -19.38 4.16
C ASP A 339 2.41 -18.11 3.32
N PHE A 340 1.73 -17.04 3.76
CA PHE A 340 1.84 -15.72 3.16
C PHE A 340 3.30 -15.23 3.12
N PHE A 341 4.05 -15.32 4.23
CA PHE A 341 5.46 -14.90 4.24
C PHE A 341 6.35 -15.76 3.34
N ARG A 342 6.10 -17.07 3.27
CA ARG A 342 6.83 -17.94 2.33
C ARG A 342 6.59 -17.53 0.89
N HIS A 343 5.35 -17.24 0.54
CA HIS A 343 4.96 -16.77 -0.78
C HIS A 343 5.59 -15.39 -1.08
N LEU A 344 5.42 -14.42 -0.18
CA LEU A 344 6.02 -13.09 -0.30
C LEU A 344 7.53 -13.17 -0.54
N ASN A 345 8.25 -13.93 0.29
CA ASN A 345 9.70 -14.07 0.16
C ASN A 345 10.10 -14.71 -1.18
N SER A 346 9.38 -15.73 -1.64
CA SER A 346 9.67 -16.36 -2.93
C SER A 346 9.51 -15.39 -4.09
N VAL A 347 8.48 -14.55 -4.06
CA VAL A 347 8.21 -13.54 -5.09
C VAL A 347 9.22 -12.39 -5.01
N CYS A 348 9.46 -11.82 -3.83
CA CYS A 348 10.43 -10.74 -3.65
C CYS A 348 11.84 -11.16 -4.09
N LEU A 349 12.28 -12.38 -3.80
CA LEU A 349 13.58 -12.89 -4.24
C LEU A 349 13.67 -13.01 -5.77
N LEU A 350 12.60 -13.38 -6.46
CA LEU A 350 12.56 -13.43 -7.92
C LEU A 350 12.73 -12.03 -8.55
N TYR A 351 12.15 -11.00 -7.94
CA TYR A 351 12.17 -9.64 -8.45
C TYR A 351 13.42 -8.83 -8.02
N THR A 352 14.04 -9.19 -6.91
CA THR A 352 15.19 -8.45 -6.35
C THR A 352 16.53 -9.14 -6.53
N SER A 353 16.54 -10.44 -6.80
CA SER A 353 17.79 -11.22 -7.01
C SER A 353 18.19 -11.26 -8.47
N PRO A 354 19.51 -11.16 -8.76
CA PRO A 354 20.02 -11.16 -10.13
C PRO A 354 19.96 -12.53 -10.84
N SER A 355 19.60 -13.61 -10.15
CA SER A 355 19.56 -14.96 -10.74
C SER A 355 18.55 -15.88 -10.06
N PRO A 356 17.72 -16.61 -10.83
CA PRO A 356 16.87 -17.68 -10.31
C PRO A 356 17.64 -18.81 -9.60
N ARG A 357 18.97 -18.89 -9.80
CA ARG A 357 19.84 -19.89 -9.15
C ARG A 357 20.14 -19.57 -7.70
N ASP A 358 20.08 -18.31 -7.30
CA ASP A 358 20.37 -17.91 -5.92
C ASP A 358 19.23 -18.28 -4.96
N GLY A 359 17.98 -18.36 -5.45
CA GLY A 359 16.82 -18.83 -4.69
C GLY A 359 16.79 -20.33 -4.40
N LEU A 360 17.59 -21.13 -5.09
CA LEU A 360 17.67 -22.58 -4.87
C LEU A 360 18.71 -22.98 -3.80
N LEU A 361 19.54 -22.06 -3.33
CA LEU A 361 20.59 -22.31 -2.33
C LEU A 361 20.18 -21.95 -0.90
N SER A 362 19.01 -21.35 -0.69
CA SER A 362 18.45 -21.14 0.65
C SER A 362 17.49 -22.27 1.04
N ARG A 363 18.08 -23.44 1.28
CA ARG A 363 17.42 -24.53 2.02
C ARG A 363 17.78 -24.48 3.48
#